data_b5a62eb6a7bf7f6f3b0f47575e9deb48
#
_entry.id   b5a62eb6a7bf7f6f3b0f47575e9deb48
#
_cell.length_a   1.000
_cell.length_b   1.000
_cell.length_c   1.000
_cell.angle_alpha   90.00
_cell.angle_beta   90.00
_cell.angle_gamma   90.00
#
_symmetry.space_group_name_H-M   'P 1'
#
loop_
_entity.id
_entity.type
_entity.pdbx_description
1 polymer ?
#
loop_
_entity_poly.entity_id
_entity_poly.type
_entity_poly.pdbx_seq_one_letter_code
_entity_poly.pdbx_strand_id
1 'polypeptide(L)'
;MHLNFLTKKTLPLLKKVVETAHIANVSVESELGTIGTTGNSIEGGTEGVIYTVPEEAKQFIEDTGIDTFACAIGTAHGIYPKDMKPKLRIDILKDITDQVSVPLVLHGGSSNKDEEIAEAVKNGICKINISSDIKVAFYEQARKTLNENPGYREPLEIYPAAMEACGKVCADKIRLFNSQDKVKCYYE
;
A
#
# COMPACT_ATOMS: atom_id res chain seq x y z
N MET A 1 8.14 10.27 -22.02
CA MET A 1 7.65 9.69 -23.30
C MET A 1 6.99 8.30 -23.16
N HIS A 2 7.07 7.58 -22.01
CA HIS A 2 6.47 6.26 -21.81
C HIS A 2 5.01 6.26 -21.34
N LEU A 3 4.55 7.25 -20.60
CA LEU A 3 3.16 7.34 -20.10
C LEU A 3 2.12 7.46 -21.21
N ASN A 4 2.45 8.12 -22.31
CA ASN A 4 1.50 8.35 -23.42
C ASN A 4 0.97 7.09 -24.12
N PHE A 5 1.67 5.95 -24.04
CA PHE A 5 1.24 4.72 -24.73
C PHE A 5 0.34 3.84 -23.86
N LEU A 6 0.67 3.71 -22.58
CA LEU A 6 -0.14 2.94 -21.62
C LEU A 6 -1.46 3.65 -21.32
N THR A 7 -1.45 4.98 -21.17
CA THR A 7 -2.66 5.78 -20.91
C THR A 7 -3.66 5.73 -22.05
N LYS A 8 -3.25 5.76 -23.32
CA LYS A 8 -4.17 5.69 -24.47
C LYS A 8 -4.97 4.40 -24.57
N LYS A 9 -4.42 3.27 -24.11
CA LYS A 9 -5.11 1.97 -24.10
C LYS A 9 -5.86 1.71 -22.79
N THR A 10 -5.31 2.14 -21.68
CA THR A 10 -5.83 1.82 -20.34
C THR A 10 -6.93 2.78 -19.89
N LEU A 11 -6.87 4.06 -20.25
CA LEU A 11 -7.87 5.05 -19.86
C LEU A 11 -9.30 4.69 -20.27
N PRO A 12 -9.59 4.27 -21.52
CA PRO A 12 -10.96 3.91 -21.91
C PRO A 12 -11.48 2.67 -21.17
N LEU A 13 -10.59 1.73 -20.85
CA LEU A 13 -10.96 0.54 -20.08
C LEU A 13 -11.24 0.91 -18.62
N LEU A 14 -10.39 1.72 -18.02
CA LEU A 14 -10.56 2.17 -16.64
C LEU A 14 -11.86 2.97 -16.46
N LYS A 15 -12.19 3.87 -17.41
CA LYS A 15 -13.49 4.58 -17.41
C LYS A 15 -14.67 3.62 -17.36
N LYS A 16 -14.67 2.57 -18.18
CA LYS A 16 -15.73 1.56 -18.16
C LYS A 16 -15.82 0.81 -16.84
N VAL A 17 -14.65 0.52 -16.21
CA VAL A 17 -14.61 -0.09 -14.88
C VAL A 17 -15.23 0.84 -13.85
N VAL A 18 -14.85 2.13 -13.84
CA VAL A 18 -15.39 3.13 -12.93
C VAL A 18 -16.91 3.28 -13.13
N GLU A 19 -17.37 3.48 -14.36
CA GLU A 19 -18.81 3.58 -14.67
C GLU A 19 -19.59 2.35 -14.16
N THR A 20 -19.07 1.15 -14.38
CA THR A 20 -19.73 -0.08 -13.94
C THR A 20 -19.74 -0.22 -12.43
N ALA A 21 -18.62 0.08 -11.77
CA ALA A 21 -18.49 0.01 -10.31
C ALA A 21 -19.42 1.02 -9.61
N HIS A 22 -19.51 2.23 -10.13
CA HIS A 22 -20.37 3.28 -9.57
C HIS A 22 -21.86 2.94 -9.66
N ILE A 23 -22.32 2.21 -10.71
CA ILE A 23 -23.70 1.68 -10.75
C ILE A 23 -24.00 0.78 -9.54
N ALA A 24 -23.00 0.05 -9.08
CA ALA A 24 -23.12 -0.84 -7.91
C ALA A 24 -22.72 -0.14 -6.58
N ASN A 25 -22.48 1.17 -6.59
CA ASN A 25 -21.97 1.94 -5.45
C ASN A 25 -20.66 1.37 -4.88
N VAL A 26 -19.74 0.97 -5.77
CA VAL A 26 -18.41 0.44 -5.43
C VAL A 26 -17.35 1.44 -5.87
N SER A 27 -16.45 1.79 -4.95
CA SER A 27 -15.32 2.69 -5.20
C SER A 27 -14.24 2.00 -6.04
N VAL A 28 -13.55 2.78 -6.86
CA VAL A 28 -12.43 2.33 -7.70
C VAL A 28 -11.14 3.02 -7.30
N GLU A 29 -10.12 2.22 -7.00
CA GLU A 29 -8.74 2.67 -6.79
C GLU A 29 -7.92 2.41 -8.05
N SER A 30 -7.07 3.36 -8.42
CA SER A 30 -6.11 3.14 -9.50
C SER A 30 -4.78 3.82 -9.20
N GLU A 31 -3.73 3.33 -9.86
CA GLU A 31 -2.34 3.76 -9.67
C GLU A 31 -1.79 4.40 -10.95
N LEU A 32 -0.99 5.46 -10.80
CA LEU A 32 -0.17 6.02 -11.86
C LEU A 32 1.30 6.10 -11.42
N GLY A 33 2.18 5.63 -12.26
CA GLY A 33 3.58 5.35 -11.95
C GLY A 33 3.82 3.85 -11.83
N THR A 34 4.91 3.46 -11.21
CA THR A 34 5.18 2.03 -10.94
C THR A 34 5.81 1.84 -9.57
N ILE A 35 5.35 0.82 -8.89
CA ILE A 35 5.95 0.35 -7.64
C ILE A 35 7.08 -0.62 -7.96
N GLY A 36 8.21 -0.46 -7.29
CA GLY A 36 9.35 -1.35 -7.43
C GLY A 36 9.06 -2.74 -6.85
N THR A 37 9.97 -3.68 -7.06
CA THR A 37 9.98 -4.98 -6.39
C THR A 37 11.34 -5.27 -5.80
N THR A 38 11.35 -5.91 -4.63
CA THR A 38 12.58 -6.43 -4.02
C THR A 38 12.94 -7.83 -4.54
N GLY A 39 12.14 -8.38 -5.48
CA GLY A 39 12.31 -9.73 -6.01
C GLY A 39 11.81 -10.86 -5.08
N ASN A 40 11.45 -10.55 -3.85
CA ASN A 40 11.02 -11.53 -2.84
C ASN A 40 9.49 -11.50 -2.60
N SER A 41 8.75 -10.76 -3.41
CA SER A 41 7.29 -10.66 -3.32
C SER A 41 6.62 -11.30 -4.53
N ILE A 42 5.54 -12.06 -4.27
CA ILE A 42 4.65 -12.58 -5.30
C ILE A 42 3.71 -11.50 -5.88
N GLU A 43 3.66 -10.34 -5.24
CA GLU A 43 2.79 -9.22 -5.64
C GLU A 43 3.31 -8.51 -6.91
N GLY A 44 4.50 -8.90 -7.39
CA GLY A 44 5.08 -8.29 -8.59
C GLY A 44 5.65 -6.91 -8.33
N GLY A 45 5.89 -6.18 -9.40
CA GLY A 45 6.49 -4.85 -9.43
C GLY A 45 7.46 -4.74 -10.61
N THR A 46 8.03 -3.57 -10.82
CA THR A 46 9.04 -3.30 -11.85
C THR A 46 10.44 -3.33 -11.26
N GLU A 47 11.47 -3.52 -12.09
CA GLU A 47 12.87 -3.44 -11.65
C GLU A 47 13.26 -2.04 -11.14
N GLY A 48 12.47 -1.01 -11.50
CA GLY A 48 12.67 0.37 -11.06
C GLY A 48 11.36 1.06 -10.74
N VAL A 49 11.44 2.11 -9.93
CA VAL A 49 10.32 2.98 -9.63
C VAL A 49 10.19 4.04 -10.71
N ILE A 50 8.99 4.19 -11.29
CA ILE A 50 8.62 5.35 -12.09
C ILE A 50 7.74 6.22 -11.21
N TYR A 51 8.30 7.34 -10.73
CA TYR A 51 7.59 8.26 -9.87
C TYR A 51 6.36 8.86 -10.56
N THR A 52 5.31 9.07 -9.78
CA THR A 52 4.14 9.81 -10.25
C THR A 52 4.52 11.26 -10.53
N VAL A 53 4.09 11.77 -11.67
CA VAL A 53 4.21 13.19 -12.04
C VAL A 53 2.92 13.90 -11.57
N PRO A 54 3.01 14.95 -10.72
CA PRO A 54 1.82 15.58 -10.11
C PRO A 54 0.77 16.08 -11.12
N GLU A 55 1.20 16.74 -12.20
CA GLU A 55 0.31 17.24 -13.24
C GLU A 55 -0.40 16.11 -13.98
N GLU A 56 0.28 14.99 -14.21
CA GLU A 56 -0.30 13.81 -14.85
C GLU A 56 -1.27 13.10 -13.91
N ALA A 57 -1.02 13.09 -12.59
CA ALA A 57 -1.92 12.54 -11.59
C ALA A 57 -3.28 13.26 -11.59
N LYS A 58 -3.24 14.59 -11.59
CA LYS A 58 -4.45 15.41 -11.67
C LYS A 58 -5.27 15.07 -12.92
N GLN A 59 -4.63 15.11 -14.10
CA GLN A 59 -5.30 14.82 -15.37
C GLN A 59 -5.85 13.38 -15.39
N PHE A 60 -5.12 12.41 -14.87
CA PHE A 60 -5.54 11.02 -14.80
C PHE A 60 -6.78 10.83 -13.93
N ILE A 61 -6.85 11.48 -12.78
CA ILE A 61 -8.02 11.44 -11.88
C ILE A 61 -9.24 12.07 -12.55
N GLU A 62 -9.08 13.25 -13.15
CA GLU A 62 -10.16 13.96 -13.87
C GLU A 62 -10.67 13.14 -15.08
N ASP A 63 -9.76 12.51 -15.82
CA ASP A 63 -10.10 11.71 -16.99
C ASP A 63 -10.78 10.38 -16.64
N THR A 64 -10.49 9.78 -15.49
CA THR A 64 -10.97 8.44 -15.13
C THR A 64 -12.16 8.46 -14.19
N GLY A 65 -12.24 9.44 -13.30
CA GLY A 65 -13.27 9.52 -12.27
C GLY A 65 -13.09 8.50 -11.15
N ILE A 66 -11.87 8.03 -10.89
CA ILE A 66 -11.53 7.13 -9.77
C ILE A 66 -11.79 7.80 -8.43
N ASP A 67 -12.05 6.98 -7.40
CA ASP A 67 -12.40 7.45 -6.05
C ASP A 67 -11.18 7.61 -5.14
N THR A 68 -10.13 6.82 -5.36
CA THR A 68 -8.86 6.89 -4.63
C THR A 68 -7.69 6.69 -5.58
N PHE A 69 -6.57 7.35 -5.28
CA PHE A 69 -5.41 7.39 -6.17
C PHE A 69 -4.15 6.87 -5.48
N ALA A 70 -3.56 5.82 -6.01
CA ALA A 70 -2.27 5.29 -5.55
C ALA A 70 -1.12 5.99 -6.29
N CYS A 71 -0.25 6.66 -5.51
CA CYS A 71 0.89 7.39 -6.05
C CYS A 71 2.21 6.64 -5.81
N ALA A 72 3.04 6.58 -6.84
CA ALA A 72 4.38 6.01 -6.77
C ALA A 72 5.38 7.08 -6.29
N ILE A 73 5.76 6.99 -5.01
CA ILE A 73 6.68 7.93 -4.37
C ILE A 73 7.97 7.27 -3.83
N GLY A 74 8.28 6.05 -4.27
CA GLY A 74 9.55 5.39 -3.96
C GLY A 74 9.46 4.10 -3.16
N THR A 75 8.27 3.54 -2.97
CA THR A 75 8.08 2.22 -2.35
C THR A 75 8.36 1.07 -3.31
N ALA A 76 8.59 -0.12 -2.75
CA ALA A 76 8.64 -1.37 -3.48
C ALA A 76 7.91 -2.49 -2.71
N HIS A 77 7.42 -3.48 -3.46
CA HIS A 77 6.80 -4.66 -2.86
C HIS A 77 7.86 -5.63 -2.32
N GLY A 78 7.60 -6.20 -1.15
CA GLY A 78 8.46 -7.19 -0.51
C GLY A 78 9.18 -6.67 0.73
N ILE A 79 10.13 -7.48 1.20
CA ILE A 79 11.01 -7.10 2.31
C ILE A 79 12.30 -6.54 1.74
N TYR A 80 12.67 -5.35 2.15
CA TYR A 80 13.90 -4.72 1.69
C TYR A 80 15.12 -5.46 2.21
N PRO A 81 16.15 -5.71 1.36
CA PRO A 81 17.47 -6.13 1.81
C PRO A 81 18.03 -5.15 2.84
N LYS A 82 18.86 -5.65 3.78
CA LYS A 82 19.39 -4.84 4.90
C LYS A 82 20.22 -3.63 4.47
N ASP A 83 20.82 -3.70 3.29
CA ASP A 83 21.62 -2.65 2.66
C ASP A 83 20.79 -1.67 1.84
N MET A 84 19.56 -2.02 1.50
CA MET A 84 18.64 -1.16 0.78
C MET A 84 17.90 -0.22 1.74
N LYS A 85 18.04 1.08 1.51
CA LYS A 85 17.38 2.14 2.29
C LYS A 85 16.50 2.96 1.35
N PRO A 86 15.29 2.48 1.05
CA PRO A 86 14.37 3.27 0.25
C PRO A 86 14.13 4.62 0.95
N LYS A 87 13.94 5.65 0.17
CA LYS A 87 13.57 6.97 0.66
C LYS A 87 12.33 7.43 -0.07
N LEU A 88 11.29 7.73 0.69
CA LEU A 88 10.06 8.27 0.13
C LEU A 88 10.26 9.71 -0.36
N ARG A 89 9.76 10.02 -1.53
CA ARG A 89 9.74 11.34 -2.14
C ARG A 89 8.55 12.14 -1.61
N ILE A 90 8.70 12.62 -0.37
CA ILE A 90 7.68 13.44 0.31
C ILE A 90 7.44 14.77 -0.43
N ASP A 91 8.46 15.27 -1.12
CA ASP A 91 8.34 16.42 -2.02
C ASP A 91 7.29 16.16 -3.13
N ILE A 92 7.39 15.06 -3.85
CA ILE A 92 6.40 14.65 -4.87
C ILE A 92 5.02 14.45 -4.24
N LEU A 93 4.94 13.83 -3.06
CA LEU A 93 3.67 13.63 -2.36
C LEU A 93 2.97 14.96 -2.08
N LYS A 94 3.68 15.97 -1.59
CA LYS A 94 3.13 17.31 -1.35
C LYS A 94 2.60 17.95 -2.61
N ASP A 95 3.38 17.90 -3.69
CA ASP A 95 2.98 18.46 -4.98
C ASP A 95 1.72 17.78 -5.55
N ILE A 96 1.56 16.45 -5.32
CA ILE A 96 0.34 15.72 -5.68
C ILE A 96 -0.82 16.15 -4.78
N THR A 97 -0.62 16.17 -3.46
CA THR A 97 -1.67 16.54 -2.48
C THR A 97 -2.26 17.91 -2.75
N ASP A 98 -1.44 18.86 -3.19
CA ASP A 98 -1.87 20.23 -3.50
C ASP A 98 -2.72 20.31 -4.79
N GLN A 99 -2.66 19.29 -5.65
CA GLN A 99 -3.30 19.32 -6.96
C GLN A 99 -4.53 18.41 -7.10
N VAL A 100 -4.71 17.43 -6.18
CA VAL A 100 -5.78 16.44 -6.29
C VAL A 100 -6.72 16.49 -5.08
N SER A 101 -7.98 16.11 -5.30
CA SER A 101 -9.02 16.13 -4.26
C SER A 101 -9.42 14.73 -3.77
N VAL A 102 -8.97 13.65 -4.43
CA VAL A 102 -9.27 12.28 -4.02
C VAL A 102 -8.29 11.80 -2.94
N PRO A 103 -8.70 10.89 -2.03
CA PRO A 103 -7.82 10.30 -1.06
C PRO A 103 -6.61 9.60 -1.70
N LEU A 104 -5.42 9.83 -1.15
CA LEU A 104 -4.17 9.25 -1.63
C LEU A 104 -3.85 7.92 -0.96
N VAL A 105 -3.32 7.00 -1.73
CA VAL A 105 -2.95 5.64 -1.31
C VAL A 105 -1.47 5.41 -1.50
N LEU A 106 -0.85 4.73 -0.53
CA LEU A 106 0.53 4.25 -0.61
C LEU A 106 0.54 2.72 -0.68
N HIS A 107 0.99 2.18 -1.82
CA HIS A 107 1.30 0.77 -1.99
C HIS A 107 2.72 0.46 -1.49
N GLY A 108 3.02 -0.81 -1.22
CA GLY A 108 4.35 -1.24 -0.80
C GLY A 108 4.80 -0.62 0.54
N GLY A 109 3.87 -0.44 1.49
CA GLY A 109 4.14 0.19 2.78
C GLY A 109 4.95 -0.66 3.76
N SER A 110 5.11 -1.97 3.52
CA SER A 110 5.90 -2.87 4.37
C SER A 110 7.39 -2.56 4.31
N SER A 111 8.10 -2.79 5.43
CA SER A 111 9.57 -2.65 5.54
C SER A 111 10.14 -1.24 5.31
N ASN A 112 9.30 -0.24 5.12
CA ASN A 112 9.73 1.15 5.13
C ASN A 112 10.00 1.62 6.56
N LYS A 113 10.78 2.69 6.71
CA LYS A 113 11.00 3.28 8.02
C LYS A 113 9.74 3.94 8.55
N ASP A 114 9.47 3.74 9.84
CA ASP A 114 8.28 4.28 10.48
C ASP A 114 8.20 5.81 10.38
N GLU A 115 9.34 6.51 10.47
CA GLU A 115 9.41 7.96 10.34
C GLU A 115 8.98 8.45 8.95
N GLU A 116 9.37 7.73 7.89
CA GLU A 116 8.99 8.07 6.52
C GLU A 116 7.51 7.80 6.26
N ILE A 117 6.98 6.71 6.79
CA ILE A 117 5.55 6.39 6.73
C ILE A 117 4.73 7.44 7.52
N ALA A 118 5.15 7.78 8.74
CA ALA A 118 4.47 8.80 9.53
C ALA A 118 4.48 10.16 8.81
N GLU A 119 5.58 10.52 8.15
CA GLU A 119 5.66 11.75 7.37
C GLU A 119 4.75 11.70 6.13
N ALA A 120 4.63 10.55 5.46
CA ALA A 120 3.70 10.37 4.35
C ALA A 120 2.23 10.52 4.81
N VAL A 121 1.85 9.92 5.94
CA VAL A 121 0.52 10.08 6.53
C VAL A 121 0.23 11.54 6.85
N LYS A 122 1.17 12.26 7.46
CA LYS A 122 1.05 13.68 7.78
C LYS A 122 0.88 14.56 6.53
N ASN A 123 1.40 14.12 5.39
CA ASN A 123 1.35 14.85 4.13
C ASN A 123 0.29 14.32 3.14
N GLY A 124 -0.75 13.64 3.62
CA GLY A 124 -1.96 13.40 2.82
C GLY A 124 -2.21 11.94 2.42
N ILE A 125 -1.34 10.99 2.77
CA ILE A 125 -1.66 9.58 2.57
C ILE A 125 -2.79 9.16 3.51
N CYS A 126 -3.89 8.66 2.95
CA CYS A 126 -5.10 8.26 3.66
C CYS A 126 -5.22 6.73 3.83
N LYS A 127 -4.59 5.94 2.96
CA LYS A 127 -4.61 4.48 2.97
C LYS A 127 -3.22 3.93 2.69
N ILE A 128 -2.82 2.89 3.42
CA ILE A 128 -1.52 2.22 3.21
C ILE A 128 -1.75 0.70 3.17
N ASN A 129 -1.20 0.05 2.14
CA ASN A 129 -1.25 -1.40 2.03
C ASN A 129 -0.05 -2.03 2.73
N ILE A 130 -0.33 -2.91 3.70
CA ILE A 130 0.66 -3.69 4.44
C ILE A 130 0.41 -5.17 4.22
N SER A 131 1.39 -5.87 3.70
CA SER A 131 1.31 -7.31 3.44
C SER A 131 2.52 -8.06 4.00
N SER A 132 3.72 -7.72 3.55
CA SER A 132 4.93 -8.46 3.87
C SER A 132 5.26 -8.48 5.36
N ASP A 133 5.06 -7.37 6.09
CA ASP A 133 5.31 -7.32 7.54
C ASP A 133 4.43 -8.33 8.30
N ILE A 134 3.14 -8.45 7.92
CA ILE A 134 2.19 -9.40 8.54
C ILE A 134 2.56 -10.84 8.18
N LYS A 135 2.89 -11.10 6.90
CA LYS A 135 3.30 -12.44 6.44
C LYS A 135 4.55 -12.92 7.16
N VAL A 136 5.54 -12.05 7.35
CA VAL A 136 6.79 -12.39 8.06
C VAL A 136 6.50 -12.69 9.52
N ALA A 137 5.72 -11.87 10.22
CA ALA A 137 5.35 -12.09 11.61
C ALA A 137 4.65 -13.45 11.80
N PHE A 138 3.69 -13.78 10.90
CA PHE A 138 3.01 -15.07 10.91
C PHE A 138 3.99 -16.24 10.72
N TYR A 139 4.77 -16.17 9.65
CA TYR A 139 5.69 -17.22 9.25
C TYR A 139 6.77 -17.51 10.30
N GLU A 140 7.39 -16.46 10.84
CA GLU A 140 8.44 -16.61 11.84
C GLU A 140 7.88 -17.21 13.13
N GLN A 141 6.73 -16.75 13.59
CA GLN A 141 6.12 -17.29 14.79
C GLN A 141 5.61 -18.71 14.60
N ALA A 142 4.99 -19.05 13.47
CA ALA A 142 4.56 -20.40 13.17
C ALA A 142 5.76 -21.37 13.13
N ARG A 143 6.85 -20.98 12.49
CA ARG A 143 8.11 -21.75 12.46
C ARG A 143 8.67 -21.96 13.86
N LYS A 144 8.69 -20.90 14.68
CA LYS A 144 9.15 -20.98 16.08
C LYS A 144 8.30 -21.98 16.86
N THR A 145 6.98 -21.87 16.79
CA THR A 145 6.03 -22.77 17.48
C THR A 145 6.27 -24.24 17.10
N LEU A 146 6.43 -24.53 15.80
CA LEU A 146 6.69 -25.89 15.33
C LEU A 146 8.06 -26.43 15.75
N ASN A 147 9.10 -25.60 15.78
CA ASN A 147 10.42 -25.99 16.23
C ASN A 147 10.44 -26.30 17.73
N GLU A 148 9.73 -25.53 18.55
CA GLU A 148 9.63 -25.73 19.99
C GLU A 148 8.72 -26.92 20.36
N ASN A 149 7.75 -27.25 19.47
CA ASN A 149 6.77 -28.31 19.69
C ASN A 149 6.64 -29.24 18.48
N PRO A 150 7.63 -30.12 18.24
CA PRO A 150 7.65 -30.98 17.03
C PRO A 150 6.46 -31.95 16.92
N GLY A 151 5.75 -32.17 18.02
CA GLY A 151 4.56 -33.03 18.08
C GLY A 151 3.28 -32.38 17.62
N TYR A 152 3.22 -31.06 17.46
CA TYR A 152 2.01 -30.35 17.05
C TYR A 152 1.58 -30.72 15.64
N ARG A 153 0.29 -30.98 15.46
CA ARG A 153 -0.33 -31.39 14.18
C ARG A 153 -1.57 -30.58 13.84
N GLU A 154 -2.23 -30.02 14.86
CA GLU A 154 -3.49 -29.34 14.70
C GLU A 154 -3.29 -27.84 14.46
N PRO A 155 -4.06 -27.21 13.53
CA PRO A 155 -4.00 -25.77 13.32
C PRO A 155 -4.20 -24.93 14.58
N LEU A 156 -5.05 -25.40 15.51
CA LEU A 156 -5.33 -24.72 16.78
C LEU A 156 -4.17 -24.79 17.78
N GLU A 157 -3.19 -25.65 17.58
CA GLU A 157 -1.95 -25.68 18.34
C GLU A 157 -0.89 -24.77 17.72
N ILE A 158 -0.87 -24.67 16.39
CA ILE A 158 0.19 -24.00 15.62
C ILE A 158 -0.08 -22.50 15.45
N TYR A 159 -1.30 -22.14 15.04
CA TYR A 159 -1.58 -20.79 14.55
C TYR A 159 -1.94 -19.71 15.59
N PRO A 160 -2.44 -20.01 16.80
CA PRO A 160 -2.83 -18.94 17.73
C PRO A 160 -1.70 -17.96 18.03
N ALA A 161 -0.48 -18.45 18.28
CA ALA A 161 0.68 -17.61 18.53
C ALA A 161 1.08 -16.78 17.30
N ALA A 162 0.94 -17.35 16.09
CA ALA A 162 1.20 -16.64 14.84
C ALA A 162 0.16 -15.56 14.57
N MET A 163 -1.12 -15.82 14.88
CA MET A 163 -2.20 -14.84 14.80
C MET A 163 -1.98 -13.69 15.77
N GLU A 164 -1.53 -13.99 17.00
CA GLU A 164 -1.19 -12.94 17.98
C GLU A 164 -0.03 -12.06 17.48
N ALA A 165 1.00 -12.66 16.87
CA ALA A 165 2.11 -11.91 16.28
C ALA A 165 1.63 -10.97 15.16
N CYS A 166 0.73 -11.44 14.29
CA CYS A 166 0.09 -10.59 13.29
C CYS A 166 -0.71 -9.45 13.92
N GLY A 167 -1.49 -9.75 14.97
CA GLY A 167 -2.27 -8.73 15.69
C GLY A 167 -1.40 -7.62 16.27
N LYS A 168 -0.21 -7.94 16.77
CA LYS A 168 0.77 -6.94 17.24
C LYS A 168 1.22 -6.03 16.10
N VAL A 169 1.59 -6.61 14.94
CA VAL A 169 1.96 -5.82 13.76
C VAL A 169 0.82 -4.90 13.32
N CYS A 170 -0.41 -5.41 13.26
CA CYS A 170 -1.57 -4.59 12.91
C CYS A 170 -1.76 -3.43 13.90
N ALA A 171 -1.66 -3.69 15.21
CA ALA A 171 -1.81 -2.66 16.24
C ALA A 171 -0.71 -1.59 16.14
N ASP A 172 0.54 -1.98 15.84
CA ASP A 172 1.64 -1.04 15.64
C ASP A 172 1.39 -0.17 14.40
N LYS A 173 0.94 -0.76 13.28
CA LYS A 173 0.60 0.01 12.07
C LYS A 173 -0.58 0.95 12.28
N ILE A 174 -1.63 0.54 13.01
CA ILE A 174 -2.76 1.41 13.36
C ILE A 174 -2.27 2.65 14.14
N ARG A 175 -1.35 2.47 15.09
CA ARG A 175 -0.74 3.59 15.82
C ARG A 175 0.11 4.48 14.90
N LEU A 176 0.97 3.86 14.10
CA LEU A 176 1.85 4.56 13.16
C LEU A 176 1.07 5.43 12.17
N PHE A 177 -0.07 4.92 11.67
CA PHE A 177 -0.92 5.62 10.69
C PHE A 177 -1.86 6.63 11.35
N ASN A 178 -1.77 6.84 12.66
CA ASN A 178 -2.68 7.70 13.41
C ASN A 178 -4.16 7.33 13.21
N SER A 179 -4.44 6.02 13.07
CA SER A 179 -5.79 5.49 12.82
C SER A 179 -6.49 4.97 14.07
N GLN A 180 -5.83 5.01 15.23
CA GLN A 180 -6.43 4.59 16.50
C GLN A 180 -7.56 5.55 16.92
N ASP A 181 -8.54 5.02 17.64
CA ASP A 181 -9.67 5.76 18.22
C ASP A 181 -10.55 6.52 17.21
N LYS A 182 -10.49 6.12 15.90
CA LYS A 182 -11.29 6.73 14.84
C LYS A 182 -12.69 6.15 14.67
N VAL A 183 -13.07 5.12 15.45
CA VAL A 183 -14.40 4.48 15.38
C VAL A 183 -15.53 5.50 15.50
N LYS A 184 -15.36 6.53 16.31
CA LYS A 184 -16.37 7.59 16.49
C LYS A 184 -16.74 8.31 15.19
N CYS A 185 -15.76 8.47 14.27
CA CYS A 185 -16.00 9.13 12.98
C CYS A 185 -16.98 8.40 12.05
N TYR A 186 -17.40 7.16 12.40
CA TYR A 186 -18.37 6.38 11.63
C TYR A 186 -19.78 6.41 12.20
N TYR A 187 -19.99 7.01 13.37
CA TYR A 187 -21.27 7.02 14.09
C TYR A 187 -21.77 8.44 14.41
N GLU A 188 -21.02 9.45 14.02
CA GLU A 188 -21.39 10.87 14.07
C GLU A 188 -21.85 11.36 12.68
#